data_0eb673f72167a3c53668d128ec26c219
#
_entry.id   0eb673f72167a3c53668d128ec26c219
#
_cell.length_a   1.000
_cell.length_b   1.000
_cell.length_c   1.000
_cell.angle_alpha   90.00
_cell.angle_beta   90.00
_cell.angle_gamma   90.00
#
_symmetry.space_group_name_H-M   'P 1'
#
loop_
_entity.id
_entity.type
_entity.pdbx_description
1 polymer ?
#
loop_
_entity_poly.entity_id
_entity_poly.type
_entity_poly.pdbx_seq_one_letter_code
_entity_poly.pdbx_strand_id
1 'polypeptide(L)'
;MAKMCGNGADFALVKQERSRTIVGYELKQIEGSELSEWHEVYFPRKAVDLPSLEQVKKAVLEDIDRQTDAKILNGYLFTPDGAQEPITVWLSKENKTNFSEAHRLEIVPIKFKLNETDDQQAIYHEFTTFAELDRFYKGGVQYINQCLNEGWARKDSIDWDAYESALKALKPRE
;
A
#
# COMPACT_ATOMS: atom_id res chain seq x y z
N MET A 1 -12.44 0.22 -5.06
CA MET A 1 -11.16 -0.15 -5.65
C MET A 1 -10.86 -1.58 -5.26
N ALA A 2 -10.35 -2.38 -6.16
CA ALA A 2 -10.19 -3.80 -5.91
C ALA A 2 -8.87 -4.28 -6.54
N LYS A 3 -8.18 -5.20 -5.84
CA LYS A 3 -7.19 -6.06 -6.45
C LYS A 3 -7.95 -7.18 -7.13
N MET A 4 -7.70 -7.35 -8.42
CA MET A 4 -8.34 -8.35 -9.26
C MET A 4 -7.38 -9.51 -9.51
N CYS A 5 -7.95 -10.69 -9.72
CA CYS A 5 -7.20 -11.87 -10.14
C CYS A 5 -8.04 -12.61 -11.19
N GLY A 6 -7.45 -12.91 -12.35
CA GLY A 6 -8.16 -13.55 -13.44
C GLY A 6 -7.27 -13.83 -14.63
N ASN A 7 -7.88 -14.16 -15.77
CA ASN A 7 -7.13 -14.28 -17.01
C ASN A 7 -6.64 -12.87 -17.43
N GLY A 8 -5.37 -12.75 -17.81
CA GLY A 8 -4.81 -11.47 -18.26
C GLY A 8 -5.55 -10.84 -19.44
N ALA A 9 -6.31 -11.64 -20.21
CA ALA A 9 -7.18 -11.14 -21.27
C ALA A 9 -8.40 -10.35 -20.74
N ASP A 10 -8.78 -10.48 -19.47
CA ASP A 10 -9.85 -9.73 -18.84
C ASP A 10 -9.41 -8.31 -18.42
N PHE A 11 -8.09 -8.07 -18.38
CA PHE A 11 -7.51 -6.77 -18.08
C PHE A 11 -7.81 -5.77 -19.20
N ALA A 12 -8.18 -4.57 -18.84
CA ALA A 12 -8.25 -3.43 -19.75
C ALA A 12 -7.74 -2.16 -19.07
N LEU A 13 -6.92 -1.37 -19.77
CA LEU A 13 -6.48 -0.06 -19.28
C LEU A 13 -7.68 0.84 -18.99
N VAL A 14 -8.65 0.87 -19.88
CA VAL A 14 -9.92 1.59 -19.67
C VAL A 14 -11.06 0.77 -20.30
N LYS A 15 -12.09 0.49 -19.50
CA LYS A 15 -13.29 -0.25 -19.93
C LYS A 15 -14.54 0.50 -19.50
N GLN A 16 -15.47 0.67 -20.42
CA GLN A 16 -16.81 1.19 -20.10
C GLN A 16 -17.78 0.05 -19.82
N GLU A 17 -18.43 0.14 -18.67
CA GLU A 17 -19.61 -0.66 -18.34
C GLU A 17 -20.86 0.23 -18.28
N ARG A 18 -22.03 -0.39 -18.11
CA ARG A 18 -23.32 0.34 -18.11
C ARG A 18 -23.39 1.44 -17.05
N SER A 19 -22.82 1.22 -15.88
CA SER A 19 -22.93 2.12 -14.71
C SER A 19 -21.62 2.78 -14.29
N ARG A 20 -20.50 2.39 -14.87
CA ARG A 20 -19.17 2.86 -14.46
C ARG A 20 -18.15 2.76 -15.59
N THR A 21 -17.10 3.57 -15.48
CA THR A 21 -15.85 3.36 -16.20
C THR A 21 -14.86 2.71 -15.25
N ILE A 22 -14.20 1.65 -15.71
CA ILE A 22 -13.16 0.92 -14.99
C ILE A 22 -11.83 1.28 -15.61
N VAL A 23 -10.86 1.59 -14.77
CA VAL A 23 -9.47 1.80 -15.17
C VAL A 23 -8.61 0.79 -14.44
N GLY A 24 -7.98 -0.11 -15.22
CA GLY A 24 -7.05 -1.12 -14.72
C GLY A 24 -5.61 -0.62 -14.75
N TYR A 25 -4.77 -1.07 -13.82
CA TYR A 25 -3.34 -0.75 -13.80
C TYR A 25 -2.52 -1.86 -13.14
N GLU A 26 -1.21 -1.88 -13.43
CA GLU A 26 -0.25 -2.86 -12.90
C GLU A 26 -0.64 -4.33 -13.14
N LEU A 27 -0.90 -4.67 -14.41
CA LEU A 27 -1.08 -6.06 -14.80
C LEU A 27 0.22 -6.84 -14.56
N LYS A 28 0.15 -7.88 -13.74
CA LYS A 28 1.27 -8.79 -13.46
C LYS A 28 0.81 -10.23 -13.60
N GLN A 29 1.57 -11.05 -14.31
CA GLN A 29 1.35 -12.49 -14.32
C GLN A 29 1.79 -13.08 -12.97
N ILE A 30 0.97 -13.96 -12.40
CA ILE A 30 1.29 -14.67 -11.18
C ILE A 30 2.29 -15.78 -11.53
N GLU A 31 3.44 -15.78 -10.85
CA GLU A 31 4.50 -16.77 -11.10
C GLU A 31 3.99 -18.20 -10.92
N GLY A 32 4.26 -19.04 -11.92
CA GLY A 32 3.79 -20.44 -11.94
C GLY A 32 2.30 -20.63 -12.19
N SER A 33 1.58 -19.60 -12.64
CA SER A 33 0.14 -19.65 -12.94
C SER A 33 -0.18 -19.05 -14.31
N GLU A 34 -1.28 -19.47 -14.93
CA GLU A 34 -1.87 -18.80 -16.10
C GLU A 34 -2.65 -17.55 -15.73
N LEU A 35 -2.84 -17.29 -14.44
CA LEU A 35 -3.57 -16.15 -13.94
C LEU A 35 -2.69 -14.91 -13.81
N SER A 36 -3.31 -13.77 -13.90
CA SER A 36 -2.71 -12.45 -13.69
C SER A 36 -3.45 -11.71 -12.59
N GLU A 37 -2.76 -10.80 -11.95
CA GLU A 37 -3.34 -9.86 -10.99
C GLU A 37 -3.18 -8.43 -11.49
N TRP A 38 -4.14 -7.56 -11.13
CA TRP A 38 -4.12 -6.12 -11.43
C TRP A 38 -4.94 -5.35 -10.40
N HIS A 39 -4.87 -4.05 -10.46
CA HIS A 39 -5.70 -3.15 -9.66
C HIS A 39 -6.70 -2.40 -10.52
N GLU A 40 -7.83 -2.02 -9.94
CA GLU A 40 -8.85 -1.26 -10.63
C GLU A 40 -9.33 -0.06 -9.81
N VAL A 41 -9.50 1.08 -10.48
CA VAL A 41 -10.23 2.24 -9.97
C VAL A 41 -11.50 2.45 -10.77
N TYR A 42 -12.57 2.90 -10.11
CA TYR A 42 -13.89 3.01 -10.68
C TYR A 42 -14.37 4.45 -10.69
N PHE A 43 -14.91 4.86 -11.83
CA PHE A 43 -15.60 6.14 -12.00
C PHE A 43 -17.08 5.90 -12.21
N PRO A 44 -17.98 6.42 -11.32
CA PRO A 44 -19.41 6.32 -11.54
C PRO A 44 -19.79 7.05 -12.82
N ARG A 45 -20.57 6.41 -13.67
CA ARG A 45 -21.04 7.00 -14.90
C ARG A 45 -22.15 7.99 -14.59
N LYS A 46 -21.81 9.26 -14.56
CA LYS A 46 -22.80 10.34 -14.63
C LYS A 46 -22.92 10.71 -16.08
N ALA A 47 -24.08 10.37 -16.70
CA ALA A 47 -24.42 10.70 -18.09
C ALA A 47 -23.24 11.00 -19.03
N VAL A 48 -22.99 10.18 -20.02
CA VAL A 48 -22.18 10.42 -21.23
C VAL A 48 -20.64 10.61 -21.07
N ASP A 49 -20.12 11.16 -19.98
CA ASP A 49 -18.72 11.59 -19.95
C ASP A 49 -17.74 10.52 -19.44
N LEU A 50 -16.72 10.23 -20.27
CA LEU A 50 -15.52 9.52 -19.83
C LEU A 50 -14.74 10.38 -18.83
N PRO A 51 -14.03 9.76 -17.85
CA PRO A 51 -13.10 10.51 -17.01
C PRO A 51 -12.01 11.15 -17.88
N SER A 52 -11.59 12.35 -17.53
CA SER A 52 -10.41 12.95 -18.16
C SER A 52 -9.14 12.20 -17.75
N LEU A 53 -8.05 12.33 -18.55
CA LEU A 53 -6.76 11.74 -18.20
C LEU A 53 -6.28 12.21 -16.81
N GLU A 54 -6.50 13.49 -16.46
CA GLU A 54 -6.13 14.05 -15.15
C GLU A 54 -6.91 13.39 -13.99
N GLN A 55 -8.19 13.08 -14.21
CA GLN A 55 -8.99 12.36 -13.22
C GLN A 55 -8.49 10.91 -13.05
N VAL A 56 -8.12 10.26 -14.16
CA VAL A 56 -7.54 8.90 -14.15
C VAL A 56 -6.21 8.92 -13.40
N LYS A 57 -5.29 9.82 -13.76
CA LYS A 57 -4.00 10.00 -13.07
C LYS A 57 -4.19 10.16 -11.57
N LYS A 58 -5.04 11.11 -11.18
CA LYS A 58 -5.32 11.37 -9.76
C LYS A 58 -5.81 10.12 -9.04
N ALA A 59 -6.81 9.43 -9.59
CA ALA A 59 -7.40 8.26 -8.94
C ALA A 59 -6.42 7.09 -8.80
N VAL A 60 -5.62 6.82 -9.81
CA VAL A 60 -4.61 5.75 -9.78
C VAL A 60 -3.49 6.08 -8.79
N LEU A 61 -2.96 7.32 -8.81
CA LEU A 61 -1.91 7.74 -7.89
C LEU A 61 -2.38 7.72 -6.43
N GLU A 62 -3.60 8.20 -6.15
CA GLU A 62 -4.20 8.13 -4.81
C GLU A 62 -4.43 6.68 -4.35
N ASP A 63 -4.72 5.76 -5.28
CA ASP A 63 -4.87 4.35 -4.93
C ASP A 63 -3.54 3.71 -4.55
N ILE A 64 -2.47 4.00 -5.29
CA ILE A 64 -1.10 3.55 -4.96
C ILE A 64 -0.68 4.12 -3.60
N ASP A 65 -0.93 5.41 -3.32
CA ASP A 65 -0.62 6.02 -2.02
C ASP A 65 -1.35 5.30 -0.88
N ARG A 66 -2.65 5.07 -1.04
CA ARG A 66 -3.44 4.37 -0.03
C ARG A 66 -2.93 2.94 0.23
N GLN A 67 -2.53 2.21 -0.82
CA GLN A 67 -1.95 0.87 -0.66
C GLN A 67 -0.59 0.92 0.04
N THR A 68 0.23 1.92 -0.27
CA THR A 68 1.51 2.17 0.38
C THR A 68 1.32 2.49 1.87
N ASP A 69 0.37 3.38 2.19
CA ASP A 69 0.03 3.72 3.56
C ASP A 69 -0.50 2.51 4.33
N ALA A 70 -1.38 1.72 3.71
CA ALA A 70 -1.88 0.49 4.31
C ALA A 70 -0.76 -0.52 4.58
N LYS A 71 0.20 -0.67 3.66
CA LYS A 71 1.39 -1.51 3.86
C LYS A 71 2.23 -1.04 5.04
N ILE A 72 2.46 0.26 5.16
CA ILE A 72 3.18 0.86 6.30
C ILE A 72 2.43 0.60 7.60
N LEU A 73 1.12 0.84 7.63
CA LEU A 73 0.28 0.65 8.83
C LEU A 73 0.23 -0.81 9.30
N ASN A 74 0.22 -1.77 8.36
CA ASN A 74 0.29 -3.20 8.69
C ASN A 74 1.57 -3.57 9.42
N GLY A 75 2.58 -2.69 9.36
CA GLY A 75 3.76 -2.76 10.17
C GLY A 75 4.87 -3.65 9.63
N TYR A 76 5.96 -3.69 10.37
CA TYR A 76 7.13 -4.48 10.05
C TYR A 76 7.39 -5.57 11.10
N LEU A 77 8.16 -6.58 10.71
CA LEU A 77 8.54 -7.67 11.60
C LEU A 77 9.77 -7.26 12.43
N PHE A 78 9.63 -7.32 13.74
CA PHE A 78 10.70 -7.10 14.71
C PHE A 78 10.88 -8.34 15.59
N THR A 79 12.11 -8.82 15.74
CA THR A 79 12.43 -9.90 16.66
C THR A 79 13.09 -9.32 17.91
N PRO A 80 12.39 -9.33 19.06
CA PRO A 80 12.97 -8.89 20.34
C PRO A 80 14.19 -9.72 20.76
N ASP A 81 15.03 -9.14 21.62
CA ASP A 81 16.16 -9.87 22.16
C ASP A 81 15.68 -11.10 22.96
N GLY A 82 16.27 -12.25 22.64
CA GLY A 82 15.89 -13.54 23.25
C GLY A 82 14.61 -14.19 22.73
N ALA A 83 13.85 -13.54 21.88
CA ALA A 83 12.70 -14.14 21.22
C ALA A 83 13.10 -14.97 20.00
N GLN A 84 12.38 -16.07 19.73
CA GLN A 84 12.59 -16.88 18.51
C GLN A 84 11.70 -16.41 17.35
N GLU A 85 10.54 -15.86 17.65
CA GLU A 85 9.56 -15.43 16.65
C GLU A 85 9.47 -13.92 16.56
N PRO A 86 9.31 -13.38 15.33
CA PRO A 86 9.11 -11.96 15.14
C PRO A 86 7.71 -11.52 15.57
N ILE A 87 7.60 -10.28 15.97
CA ILE A 87 6.33 -9.58 16.26
C ILE A 87 6.09 -8.58 15.15
N THR A 88 4.86 -8.56 14.60
CA THR A 88 4.45 -7.48 13.72
C THR A 88 4.25 -6.21 14.53
N VAL A 89 4.86 -5.12 14.12
CA VAL A 89 4.80 -3.82 14.80
C VAL A 89 3.91 -2.86 14.02
N TRP A 90 2.84 -2.41 14.63
CA TRP A 90 1.98 -1.39 14.03
C TRP A 90 2.65 -0.03 13.98
N LEU A 91 2.72 0.56 12.79
CA LEU A 91 3.32 1.87 12.57
C LEU A 91 2.26 2.96 12.41
N SER A 92 1.30 3.01 13.36
CA SER A 92 0.36 4.13 13.43
C SER A 92 1.10 5.46 13.65
N LYS A 93 0.42 6.58 13.40
CA LYS A 93 1.03 7.90 13.59
C LYS A 93 1.49 8.10 15.04
N GLU A 94 0.66 7.69 15.99
CA GLU A 94 0.93 7.77 17.43
C GLU A 94 2.14 6.91 17.80
N ASN A 95 2.17 5.66 17.35
CA ASN A 95 3.29 4.76 17.61
C ASN A 95 4.59 5.31 17.03
N LYS A 96 4.59 5.75 15.77
CA LYS A 96 5.79 6.34 15.13
C LYS A 96 6.32 7.54 15.93
N THR A 97 5.43 8.40 16.42
CA THR A 97 5.82 9.55 17.24
C THR A 97 6.43 9.09 18.57
N ASN A 98 5.76 8.17 19.28
CA ASN A 98 6.25 7.65 20.57
C ASN A 98 7.60 6.94 20.43
N PHE A 99 7.76 6.11 19.39
CA PHE A 99 9.03 5.42 19.12
C PHE A 99 10.17 6.41 18.81
N SER A 100 9.87 7.43 17.99
CA SER A 100 10.84 8.46 17.62
C SER A 100 11.28 9.27 18.85
N GLU A 101 10.36 9.68 19.70
CA GLU A 101 10.69 10.45 20.90
C GLU A 101 11.49 9.63 21.92
N ALA A 102 11.08 8.37 22.16
CA ALA A 102 11.82 7.49 23.06
C ALA A 102 13.23 7.23 22.56
N HIS A 103 13.40 6.98 21.26
CA HIS A 103 14.70 6.80 20.65
C HIS A 103 15.55 8.08 20.74
N ARG A 104 14.99 9.25 20.39
CA ARG A 104 15.69 10.54 20.43
C ARG A 104 16.19 10.92 21.84
N LEU A 105 15.41 10.56 22.86
CA LEU A 105 15.71 10.87 24.27
C LEU A 105 16.40 9.72 24.99
N GLU A 106 16.69 8.62 24.30
CA GLU A 106 17.36 7.42 24.84
C GLU A 106 16.65 6.84 26.08
N ILE A 107 15.30 6.91 26.08
CA ILE A 107 14.50 6.49 27.24
C ILE A 107 14.45 4.96 27.32
N VAL A 108 15.17 4.41 28.27
CA VAL A 108 15.09 2.98 28.66
C VAL A 108 15.18 2.87 30.19
N PRO A 109 14.47 1.92 30.83
CA PRO A 109 13.49 0.99 30.20
C PRO A 109 12.23 1.69 29.74
N ILE A 110 11.64 1.21 28.62
CA ILE A 110 10.37 1.70 28.13
C ILE A 110 9.51 0.56 27.56
N LYS A 111 8.22 0.59 27.80
CA LYS A 111 7.27 -0.42 27.34
C LYS A 111 6.34 0.16 26.28
N PHE A 112 6.25 -0.51 25.12
CA PHE A 112 5.31 -0.17 24.06
C PHE A 112 4.31 -1.29 23.79
N LYS A 113 3.11 -0.90 23.39
CA LYS A 113 2.17 -1.80 22.72
C LYS A 113 2.56 -1.88 21.25
N LEU A 114 3.00 -3.05 20.80
CA LEU A 114 3.48 -3.25 19.42
C LEU A 114 2.36 -3.67 18.47
N ASN A 115 1.42 -4.49 18.95
CA ASN A 115 0.33 -5.07 18.16
C ASN A 115 -0.78 -5.61 19.07
N GLU A 116 -1.73 -6.32 18.47
CA GLU A 116 -2.75 -7.12 19.14
C GLU A 116 -2.79 -8.52 18.51
N THR A 117 -3.22 -9.51 19.31
CA THR A 117 -3.56 -10.85 18.82
C THR A 117 -4.91 -10.82 18.07
N ASP A 118 -5.26 -11.92 17.40
CA ASP A 118 -6.57 -12.10 16.75
C ASP A 118 -7.73 -11.94 17.73
N ASP A 119 -7.52 -12.29 19.02
CA ASP A 119 -8.48 -12.09 20.11
C ASP A 119 -8.44 -10.68 20.72
N GLN A 120 -7.82 -9.72 20.05
CA GLN A 120 -7.68 -8.31 20.47
C GLN A 120 -6.91 -8.11 21.78
N GLN A 121 -6.05 -9.06 22.15
CA GLN A 121 -5.17 -8.89 23.30
C GLN A 121 -3.91 -8.13 22.89
N ALA A 122 -3.57 -7.09 23.67
CA ALA A 122 -2.42 -6.24 23.38
C ALA A 122 -1.10 -7.00 23.55
N ILE A 123 -0.25 -6.92 22.53
CA ILE A 123 1.12 -7.42 22.57
C ILE A 123 2.03 -6.28 22.98
N TYR A 124 2.65 -6.41 24.16
CA TYR A 124 3.59 -5.44 24.70
C TYR A 124 5.01 -5.98 24.62
N HIS A 125 5.97 -5.05 24.44
CA HIS A 125 7.38 -5.32 24.63
C HIS A 125 8.02 -4.21 25.45
N GLU A 126 8.91 -4.59 26.39
CA GLU A 126 9.69 -3.67 27.21
C GLU A 126 11.14 -3.66 26.72
N PHE A 127 11.58 -2.51 26.21
CA PHE A 127 12.95 -2.27 25.80
C PHE A 127 13.77 -1.92 27.04
N THR A 128 14.66 -2.80 27.45
CA THR A 128 15.50 -2.61 28.62
C THR A 128 16.86 -2.01 28.29
N THR A 129 17.27 -2.04 27.02
CA THR A 129 18.53 -1.48 26.54
C THR A 129 18.31 -0.53 25.36
N PHE A 130 19.14 0.51 25.29
CA PHE A 130 19.10 1.43 24.15
C PHE A 130 19.50 0.74 22.84
N ALA A 131 20.40 -0.23 22.88
CA ALA A 131 20.84 -0.96 21.69
C ALA A 131 19.65 -1.71 21.01
N GLU A 132 18.76 -2.34 21.80
CA GLU A 132 17.58 -2.99 21.27
C GLU A 132 16.57 -1.95 20.75
N LEU A 133 16.34 -0.87 21.48
CA LEU A 133 15.46 0.23 21.05
C LEU A 133 15.97 0.88 19.75
N ASP A 134 17.26 1.10 19.61
CA ASP A 134 17.91 1.65 18.41
C ASP A 134 17.72 0.72 17.19
N ARG A 135 17.95 -0.58 17.36
CA ARG A 135 17.71 -1.59 16.32
C ARG A 135 16.25 -1.62 15.90
N PHE A 136 15.33 -1.60 16.86
CA PHE A 136 13.88 -1.53 16.64
C PHE A 136 13.52 -0.28 15.85
N TYR A 137 13.95 0.89 16.27
CA TYR A 137 13.64 2.16 15.61
C TYR A 137 14.19 2.22 14.18
N LYS A 138 15.46 1.86 13.99
CA LYS A 138 16.09 1.83 12.67
C LYS A 138 15.41 0.87 11.72
N GLY A 139 15.00 -0.31 12.20
CA GLY A 139 14.24 -1.28 11.41
C GLY A 139 12.90 -0.70 10.92
N GLY A 140 12.17 -0.01 11.79
CA GLY A 140 10.93 0.67 11.42
C GLY A 140 11.13 1.76 10.38
N VAL A 141 12.17 2.60 10.53
CA VAL A 141 12.52 3.65 9.55
C VAL A 141 12.89 3.05 8.19
N GLN A 142 13.72 1.99 8.19
CA GLN A 142 14.11 1.31 6.94
C GLN A 142 12.91 0.71 6.23
N TYR A 143 12.01 0.06 6.96
CA TYR A 143 10.78 -0.52 6.41
C TYR A 143 9.87 0.55 5.78
N ILE A 144 9.65 1.68 6.47
CA ILE A 144 8.88 2.80 5.93
C ILE A 144 9.49 3.31 4.62
N ASN A 145 10.81 3.55 4.60
CA ASN A 145 11.50 4.02 3.40
C ASN A 145 11.41 3.02 2.25
N GLN A 146 11.50 1.73 2.53
CA GLN A 146 11.31 0.69 1.52
C GLN A 146 9.89 0.76 0.93
N CYS A 147 8.84 0.83 1.75
CA CYS A 147 7.47 0.95 1.29
C CYS A 147 7.24 2.19 0.42
N LEU A 148 7.80 3.34 0.82
CA LEU A 148 7.70 4.59 0.06
C LEU A 148 8.42 4.49 -1.30
N ASN A 149 9.65 3.95 -1.32
CA ASN A 149 10.40 3.76 -2.56
C ASN A 149 9.67 2.82 -3.53
N GLU A 150 9.10 1.73 -3.04
CA GLU A 150 8.28 0.83 -3.84
C GLU A 150 7.04 1.56 -4.40
N GLY A 151 6.35 2.36 -3.58
CA GLY A 151 5.21 3.16 -4.01
C GLY A 151 5.57 4.16 -5.11
N TRP A 152 6.70 4.86 -4.97
CA TRP A 152 7.19 5.80 -6.00
C TRP A 152 7.56 5.09 -7.29
N ALA A 153 8.32 3.99 -7.22
CA ALA A 153 8.67 3.20 -8.40
C ALA A 153 7.43 2.71 -9.17
N ARG A 154 6.38 2.30 -8.45
CA ARG A 154 5.09 1.93 -9.06
C ARG A 154 4.46 3.09 -9.82
N LYS A 155 4.43 4.30 -9.24
CA LYS A 155 3.89 5.51 -9.88
C LYS A 155 4.67 5.90 -11.13
N ASP A 156 6.00 5.82 -11.05
CA ASP A 156 6.90 6.19 -12.14
C ASP A 156 6.84 5.20 -13.31
N SER A 157 6.42 3.96 -13.06
CA SER A 157 6.31 2.92 -14.09
C SER A 157 5.04 3.00 -14.94
N ILE A 158 4.10 3.92 -14.63
CA ILE A 158 2.82 4.00 -15.34
C ILE A 158 2.98 4.73 -16.68
N ASP A 159 2.62 4.06 -17.77
CA ASP A 159 2.58 4.64 -19.12
C ASP A 159 1.29 5.44 -19.35
N TRP A 160 1.32 6.73 -19.03
CA TRP A 160 0.16 7.62 -19.17
C TRP A 160 -0.28 7.86 -20.61
N ASP A 161 0.61 7.73 -21.59
CA ASP A 161 0.28 7.88 -23.01
C ASP A 161 -0.60 6.73 -23.50
N ALA A 162 -0.39 5.53 -22.95
CA ALA A 162 -1.27 4.39 -23.20
C ALA A 162 -2.70 4.64 -22.69
N TYR A 163 -2.85 5.27 -21.50
CA TYR A 163 -4.18 5.65 -20.99
C TYR A 163 -4.84 6.74 -21.81
N GLU A 164 -4.08 7.76 -22.24
CA GLU A 164 -4.62 8.80 -23.11
C GLU A 164 -5.15 8.20 -24.43
N SER A 165 -4.39 7.28 -25.01
CA SER A 165 -4.77 6.56 -26.23
C SER A 165 -6.02 5.70 -26.04
N ALA A 166 -6.09 4.96 -24.92
CA ALA A 166 -7.23 4.13 -24.57
C ALA A 166 -8.50 4.97 -24.36
N LEU A 167 -8.41 6.12 -23.69
CA LEU A 167 -9.53 7.05 -23.49
C LEU A 167 -10.01 7.63 -24.81
N LYS A 168 -9.10 8.00 -25.72
CA LYS A 168 -9.46 8.50 -27.05
C LYS A 168 -10.11 7.44 -27.95
N ALA A 169 -9.75 6.17 -27.77
CA ALA A 169 -10.34 5.05 -28.53
C ALA A 169 -11.77 4.69 -28.07
N LEU A 170 -12.16 5.07 -26.87
CA LEU A 170 -13.52 4.83 -26.37
C LEU A 170 -14.47 5.86 -26.99
N LYS A 171 -15.33 5.40 -27.89
CA LYS A 171 -16.40 6.24 -28.43
C LYS A 171 -17.42 6.54 -27.33
N PRO A 172 -17.89 7.80 -27.20
CA PRO A 172 -19.07 8.09 -26.37
C PRO A 172 -20.19 7.15 -26.84
N ARG A 173 -20.86 6.47 -25.92
CA ARG A 173 -22.09 5.76 -26.28
C ARG A 173 -23.17 6.81 -26.44
N GLU A 174 -23.72 6.89 -27.65
CA GLU A 174 -24.92 7.66 -27.95
C GLU A 174 -26.11 7.22 -27.08
#